data_d460daee15cb9d8fefbae935f8c7d9bd
#
_entry.id   d460daee15cb9d8fefbae935f8c7d9bd
#
_cell.length_a   1.000
_cell.length_b   1.000
_cell.length_c   1.000
_cell.angle_alpha   90.00
_cell.angle_beta   90.00
_cell.angle_gamma   90.00
#
_symmetry.space_group_name_H-M   'P 1'
#
loop_
_entity.id
_entity.type
_entity.pdbx_description
1 polymer ?
#
loop_
_entity_poly.entity_id
_entity_poly.type
_entity_poly.pdbx_seq_one_letter_code
_entity_poly.pdbx_strand_id
1 'polypeptide(L)'
;MKINWSGFSKKTYPERLKTLRDSDLLSHELQENLEKNETLSVAIADQLSENVVGTFSLPFSIVPEVIVNNQAYTVPYVTEEPSVVAAASFACKIINRSGGFSAYVHQRLMIGQVALYQVPDREQACQEILNQKHHLFKIANQAYPSIVKRGGGARELRVEKVSGQTDFLVVYLHVDTQEAMGANMLNTMLEALKPHLESLSQGQSLMGILSNYATESLVTSSCRIAFHYLSPNKDEARELANKIVLASHFAQADPYRAATHNKGIFNGIDALLIATGNDWRAIEAGAHAYASRDGLYRGLSLWTLDSEKEELIGEMTLPMPIATKGGSIGLNPRVVLSHELLGQPFAKDLAQIIVSMGLAQNFAALKALVGVGIQQGHMKLQAKSLALLAGAKEAEVPKLVEGLIAEKTFNLEKAKSILKALRS
;
A
#
# COMPACT_ATOMS: atom_id res chain seq x y z
N MET A 1 -6.78 -3.83 27.36
CA MET A 1 -5.44 -4.13 27.98
C MET A 1 -4.32 -3.76 27.00
N LYS A 2 -3.15 -3.25 27.46
CA LYS A 2 -2.03 -2.99 26.55
C LYS A 2 -1.37 -4.34 26.20
N ILE A 3 -1.33 -4.69 24.90
CA ILE A 3 -0.79 -5.96 24.44
C ILE A 3 0.73 -5.97 24.62
N ASN A 4 1.30 -7.05 25.14
CA ASN A 4 2.73 -7.20 25.24
C ASN A 4 3.31 -7.83 23.96
N TRP A 5 3.81 -7.02 23.07
CA TRP A 5 4.45 -7.44 21.81
C TRP A 5 5.92 -7.81 21.95
N SER A 6 6.50 -7.76 23.16
CA SER A 6 7.91 -8.08 23.39
C SER A 6 8.23 -9.52 22.95
N GLY A 7 9.27 -9.66 22.13
CA GLY A 7 9.71 -10.98 21.65
C GLY A 7 8.75 -11.68 20.67
N PHE A 8 7.68 -11.03 20.18
CA PHE A 8 6.67 -11.65 19.30
C PHE A 8 7.30 -12.37 18.09
N SER A 9 8.29 -11.78 17.45
CA SER A 9 9.00 -12.38 16.30
C SER A 9 9.78 -13.67 16.63
N LYS A 10 10.09 -13.89 17.90
CA LYS A 10 10.82 -15.09 18.38
C LYS A 10 9.89 -16.21 18.83
N LYS A 11 8.58 -15.90 19.00
CA LYS A 11 7.58 -16.89 19.40
C LYS A 11 7.34 -17.92 18.30
N THR A 12 7.00 -19.12 18.69
CA THR A 12 6.49 -20.17 17.81
C THR A 12 5.11 -19.79 17.25
N TYR A 13 4.66 -20.48 16.19
CA TYR A 13 3.33 -20.24 15.62
C TYR A 13 2.20 -20.36 16.65
N PRO A 14 2.12 -21.44 17.48
CA PRO A 14 1.10 -21.55 18.52
C PRO A 14 1.15 -20.44 19.57
N GLU A 15 2.35 -20.01 19.96
CA GLU A 15 2.53 -18.92 20.93
C GLU A 15 2.08 -17.57 20.36
N ARG A 16 2.25 -17.34 19.05
CA ARG A 16 1.73 -16.13 18.37
C ARG A 16 0.22 -16.12 18.33
N LEU A 17 -0.42 -17.27 18.01
CA LEU A 17 -1.87 -17.42 18.06
C LEU A 17 -2.41 -17.15 19.46
N LYS A 18 -1.76 -17.72 20.49
CA LYS A 18 -2.11 -17.48 21.89
C LYS A 18 -2.03 -15.98 22.24
N THR A 19 -0.99 -15.27 21.79
CA THR A 19 -0.85 -13.83 22.04
C THR A 19 -2.00 -13.04 21.43
N LEU A 20 -2.46 -13.39 20.23
CA LEU A 20 -3.61 -12.75 19.58
C LEU A 20 -4.92 -13.08 20.30
N ARG A 21 -5.12 -14.33 20.71
CA ARG A 21 -6.29 -14.75 21.48
C ARG A 21 -6.43 -14.00 22.81
N ASP A 22 -5.30 -13.85 23.52
CA ASP A 22 -5.24 -13.21 24.83
C ASP A 22 -5.31 -11.65 24.74
N SER A 23 -5.47 -11.07 23.52
CA SER A 23 -5.31 -9.63 23.26
C SER A 23 -6.61 -8.84 23.12
N ASP A 24 -7.77 -9.46 23.10
CA ASP A 24 -9.07 -8.85 22.82
C ASP A 24 -9.15 -8.10 21.46
N LEU A 25 -8.17 -8.34 20.53
CA LEU A 25 -8.16 -7.71 19.21
C LEU A 25 -9.16 -8.33 18.23
N LEU A 26 -9.52 -9.58 18.46
CA LEU A 26 -10.35 -10.37 17.57
C LEU A 26 -11.57 -10.91 18.29
N SER A 27 -12.70 -10.91 17.62
CA SER A 27 -13.91 -11.64 18.04
C SER A 27 -13.60 -13.15 18.15
N HIS A 28 -14.38 -13.85 18.96
CA HIS A 28 -14.23 -15.30 19.16
C HIS A 28 -14.32 -16.08 17.83
N GLU A 29 -15.24 -15.69 16.96
CA GLU A 29 -15.42 -16.28 15.62
C GLU A 29 -14.12 -16.16 14.78
N LEU A 30 -13.51 -14.98 14.72
CA LEU A 30 -12.29 -14.76 13.93
C LEU A 30 -11.06 -15.38 14.58
N GLN A 31 -11.03 -15.53 15.90
CA GLN A 31 -10.00 -16.32 16.58
C GLN A 31 -10.08 -17.79 16.15
N GLU A 32 -11.27 -18.39 16.15
CA GLU A 32 -11.47 -19.76 15.67
C GLU A 32 -11.08 -19.92 14.19
N ASN A 33 -11.49 -18.98 13.33
CA ASN A 33 -11.13 -18.99 11.91
C ASN A 33 -9.61 -18.93 11.70
N LEU A 34 -8.91 -18.15 12.54
CA LEU A 34 -7.46 -18.07 12.51
C LEU A 34 -6.81 -19.40 12.96
N GLU A 35 -7.31 -20.01 14.03
CA GLU A 35 -6.79 -21.29 14.57
C GLU A 35 -7.06 -22.46 13.61
N LYS A 36 -8.22 -22.51 12.97
CA LYS A 36 -8.57 -23.50 11.92
C LYS A 36 -7.86 -23.24 10.60
N ASN A 37 -7.11 -22.14 10.49
CA ASN A 37 -6.45 -21.68 9.25
C ASN A 37 -7.45 -21.54 8.08
N GLU A 38 -8.65 -21.04 8.35
CA GLU A 38 -9.64 -20.81 7.29
C GLU A 38 -9.13 -19.81 6.26
N THR A 39 -9.26 -20.18 5.00
CA THR A 39 -8.86 -19.38 3.83
C THR A 39 -10.03 -19.27 2.86
N LEU A 40 -9.84 -18.51 1.78
CA LEU A 40 -10.84 -18.41 0.71
C LEU A 40 -11.17 -19.81 0.17
N SER A 41 -12.44 -20.23 0.28
CA SER A 41 -12.88 -21.51 -0.27
C SER A 41 -12.93 -21.48 -1.80
N VAL A 42 -12.72 -22.64 -2.46
CA VAL A 42 -12.82 -22.76 -3.91
C VAL A 42 -14.22 -22.36 -4.40
N ALA A 43 -15.27 -22.71 -3.65
CA ALA A 43 -16.64 -22.34 -4.00
C ALA A 43 -16.89 -20.83 -4.04
N ILE A 44 -16.29 -20.06 -3.12
CA ILE A 44 -16.35 -18.60 -3.15
C ILE A 44 -15.44 -18.05 -4.25
N ALA A 45 -14.23 -18.61 -4.40
CA ALA A 45 -13.29 -18.19 -5.44
C ALA A 45 -13.87 -18.31 -6.85
N ASP A 46 -14.61 -19.39 -7.14
CA ASP A 46 -15.29 -19.64 -8.41
C ASP A 46 -16.42 -18.63 -8.72
N GLN A 47 -16.93 -17.94 -7.69
CA GLN A 47 -17.89 -16.84 -7.85
C GLN A 47 -17.20 -15.47 -8.00
N LEU A 48 -15.91 -15.39 -7.69
CA LEU A 48 -15.13 -14.13 -7.74
C LEU A 48 -14.35 -13.96 -9.05
N SER A 49 -14.01 -15.07 -9.69
CA SER A 49 -13.21 -15.08 -10.91
C SER A 49 -13.63 -16.23 -11.83
N GLU A 50 -13.32 -16.12 -13.11
CA GLU A 50 -13.62 -17.13 -14.12
C GLU A 50 -12.55 -18.24 -14.10
N ASN A 51 -12.98 -19.46 -14.50
CA ASN A 51 -12.09 -20.62 -14.74
C ASN A 51 -11.25 -21.03 -13.51
N VAL A 52 -11.79 -20.90 -12.30
CA VAL A 52 -11.08 -21.21 -11.07
C VAL A 52 -10.82 -22.72 -10.99
N VAL A 53 -9.55 -23.10 -10.74
CA VAL A 53 -9.10 -24.49 -10.50
C VAL A 53 -8.57 -24.69 -9.08
N GLY A 54 -8.53 -23.64 -8.26
CA GLY A 54 -8.04 -23.68 -6.88
C GLY A 54 -7.73 -22.31 -6.34
N THR A 55 -7.16 -22.24 -5.13
CA THR A 55 -6.72 -20.99 -4.49
C THR A 55 -5.21 -21.00 -4.29
N PHE A 56 -4.58 -19.83 -4.33
CA PHE A 56 -3.16 -19.65 -4.09
C PHE A 56 -2.95 -18.90 -2.78
N SER A 57 -2.15 -19.46 -1.87
CA SER A 57 -1.93 -18.89 -0.53
C SER A 57 -0.59 -18.17 -0.43
N LEU A 58 -0.61 -17.00 0.20
CA LEU A 58 0.56 -16.24 0.61
C LEU A 58 0.68 -16.21 2.15
N PRO A 59 1.90 -16.03 2.70
CA PRO A 59 2.07 -15.86 4.15
C PRO A 59 1.28 -14.65 4.66
N PHE A 60 0.47 -14.88 5.71
CA PHE A 60 -0.26 -13.85 6.45
C PHE A 60 0.49 -13.56 7.75
N SER A 61 0.91 -12.32 7.93
CA SER A 61 1.75 -11.87 9.05
C SER A 61 1.17 -10.60 9.68
N ILE A 62 1.73 -10.17 10.80
CA ILE A 62 1.38 -8.88 11.42
C ILE A 62 2.63 -8.05 11.73
N VAL A 63 2.50 -6.74 11.60
CA VAL A 63 3.42 -5.74 12.16
C VAL A 63 2.76 -5.21 13.43
N PRO A 64 3.28 -5.55 14.61
CA PRO A 64 2.68 -5.12 15.86
C PRO A 64 3.00 -3.67 16.18
N GLU A 65 2.06 -3.01 16.83
CA GLU A 65 2.24 -1.69 17.45
C GLU A 65 2.76 -0.59 16.49
N VAL A 66 1.97 -0.30 15.47
CA VAL A 66 2.21 0.85 14.58
C VAL A 66 1.44 2.05 15.11
N ILE A 67 2.12 3.15 15.43
CA ILE A 67 1.48 4.37 15.95
C ILE A 67 1.29 5.36 14.80
N VAL A 68 0.02 5.66 14.47
CA VAL A 68 -0.37 6.69 13.50
C VAL A 68 -1.34 7.65 14.18
N ASN A 69 -1.05 8.95 14.16
CA ASN A 69 -1.88 9.98 14.79
C ASN A 69 -2.21 9.67 16.27
N ASN A 70 -1.23 9.22 17.04
CA ASN A 70 -1.34 8.80 18.44
C ASN A 70 -2.20 7.56 18.71
N GLN A 71 -2.67 6.88 17.68
CA GLN A 71 -3.39 5.61 17.80
C GLN A 71 -2.49 4.44 17.42
N ALA A 72 -2.51 3.38 18.25
CA ALA A 72 -1.75 2.16 18.00
C ALA A 72 -2.60 1.17 17.20
N TYR A 73 -1.99 0.57 16.16
CA TYR A 73 -2.61 -0.40 15.28
C TYR A 73 -1.78 -1.68 15.24
N THR A 74 -2.46 -2.82 15.07
CA THR A 74 -1.84 -4.09 14.68
C THR A 74 -2.08 -4.29 13.20
N VAL A 75 -1.02 -4.17 12.39
CA VAL A 75 -1.14 -4.07 10.93
C VAL A 75 -0.91 -5.42 10.28
N PRO A 76 -1.91 -6.00 9.56
CA PRO A 76 -1.76 -7.24 8.83
C PRO A 76 -0.96 -7.06 7.55
N TYR A 77 -0.13 -8.05 7.21
CA TYR A 77 0.68 -8.09 5.99
C TYR A 77 0.52 -9.42 5.27
N VAL A 78 0.31 -9.38 3.98
CA VAL A 78 0.33 -10.54 3.08
C VAL A 78 1.46 -10.33 2.07
N THR A 79 2.50 -11.14 2.16
CA THR A 79 3.66 -11.06 1.26
C THR A 79 4.44 -12.36 1.27
N GLU A 80 5.05 -12.70 0.14
CA GLU A 80 5.97 -13.83 -0.01
C GLU A 80 7.43 -13.42 0.24
N GLU A 81 7.75 -12.13 0.15
CA GLU A 81 9.14 -11.66 0.19
C GLU A 81 9.69 -11.72 1.63
N PRO A 82 10.82 -12.41 1.84
CA PRO A 82 11.49 -12.42 3.14
C PRO A 82 11.93 -11.02 3.56
N SER A 83 11.96 -10.78 4.87
CA SER A 83 12.40 -9.53 5.52
C SER A 83 11.42 -8.36 5.48
N VAL A 84 10.39 -8.35 4.64
CA VAL A 84 9.43 -7.23 4.54
C VAL A 84 8.77 -6.95 5.89
N VAL A 85 8.20 -7.97 6.52
CA VAL A 85 7.54 -7.85 7.84
C VAL A 85 8.54 -7.45 8.94
N ALA A 86 9.74 -8.04 8.91
CA ALA A 86 10.78 -7.74 9.89
C ALA A 86 11.29 -6.30 9.75
N ALA A 87 11.48 -5.82 8.52
CA ALA A 87 11.90 -4.45 8.20
C ALA A 87 10.86 -3.43 8.67
N ALA A 88 9.57 -3.64 8.34
CA ALA A 88 8.48 -2.80 8.80
C ALA A 88 8.39 -2.76 10.33
N SER A 89 8.44 -3.92 11.01
CA SER A 89 8.40 -4.00 12.47
C SER A 89 9.57 -3.28 13.13
N PHE A 90 10.77 -3.40 12.56
CA PHE A 90 11.97 -2.70 13.02
C PHE A 90 11.84 -1.17 12.87
N ALA A 91 11.39 -0.71 11.68
CA ALA A 91 11.18 0.69 11.40
C ALA A 91 10.14 1.31 12.35
N CYS A 92 8.97 0.68 12.48
CA CYS A 92 7.91 1.14 13.37
C CYS A 92 8.38 1.23 14.82
N LYS A 93 9.17 0.26 15.29
CA LYS A 93 9.74 0.29 16.65
C LYS A 93 10.64 1.51 16.88
N ILE A 94 11.42 1.94 15.88
CA ILE A 94 12.27 3.13 15.98
C ILE A 94 11.41 4.40 15.93
N ILE A 95 10.51 4.49 14.95
CA ILE A 95 9.66 5.67 14.71
C ILE A 95 8.73 5.91 15.89
N ASN A 96 8.15 4.86 16.48
CA ASN A 96 7.28 4.95 17.65
C ASN A 96 7.96 5.57 18.87
N ARG A 97 9.29 5.40 19.02
CA ARG A 97 10.05 6.03 20.12
C ARG A 97 10.10 7.55 20.01
N SER A 98 9.91 8.08 18.82
CA SER A 98 9.84 9.53 18.54
C SER A 98 8.38 10.02 18.34
N GLY A 99 7.38 9.22 18.72
CA GLY A 99 5.96 9.60 18.69
C GLY A 99 5.13 8.96 17.60
N GLY A 100 5.74 8.17 16.69
CA GLY A 100 5.03 7.49 15.60
C GLY A 100 4.92 8.34 14.34
N PHE A 101 3.89 8.05 13.54
CA PHE A 101 3.60 8.77 12.30
C PHE A 101 2.53 9.83 12.50
N SER A 102 2.65 10.94 11.78
CA SER A 102 1.60 11.93 11.57
C SER A 102 1.12 11.84 10.13
N ALA A 103 -0.16 11.58 9.91
CA ALA A 103 -0.69 11.41 8.58
C ALA A 103 -2.03 12.14 8.40
N TYR A 104 -2.29 12.61 7.18
CA TYR A 104 -3.56 13.26 6.85
C TYR A 104 -3.97 13.01 5.40
N VAL A 105 -5.28 13.02 5.17
CA VAL A 105 -5.91 12.91 3.86
C VAL A 105 -6.23 14.32 3.37
N HIS A 106 -5.71 14.72 2.20
CA HIS A 106 -5.99 16.03 1.62
C HIS A 106 -7.44 16.13 1.16
N GLN A 107 -7.80 15.26 0.25
CA GLN A 107 -9.15 15.06 -0.26
C GLN A 107 -9.38 13.58 -0.53
N ARG A 108 -10.63 13.21 -0.79
CA ARG A 108 -10.98 11.84 -1.15
C ARG A 108 -12.02 11.85 -2.27
N LEU A 109 -11.57 12.23 -3.45
CA LEU A 109 -12.38 12.22 -4.65
C LEU A 109 -11.75 11.30 -5.70
N MET A 110 -12.58 10.47 -6.31
CA MET A 110 -12.20 9.68 -7.46
C MET A 110 -12.44 10.47 -8.74
N ILE A 111 -11.59 10.26 -9.73
CA ILE A 111 -11.65 10.94 -11.02
C ILE A 111 -12.13 9.97 -12.08
N GLY A 112 -13.16 10.36 -12.84
CA GLY A 112 -13.59 9.67 -14.04
C GLY A 112 -13.50 10.60 -15.26
N GLN A 113 -13.35 10.02 -16.43
CA GLN A 113 -13.17 10.75 -17.70
C GLN A 113 -14.22 10.34 -18.70
N VAL A 114 -14.78 11.32 -19.44
CA VAL A 114 -15.46 11.07 -20.72
C VAL A 114 -14.62 11.72 -21.81
N ALA A 115 -14.12 10.92 -22.73
CA ALA A 115 -13.38 11.42 -23.88
C ALA A 115 -14.32 11.67 -25.07
N LEU A 116 -14.37 12.91 -25.53
CA LEU A 116 -15.15 13.34 -26.70
C LEU A 116 -14.19 13.61 -27.86
N TYR A 117 -14.57 13.20 -29.05
CA TYR A 117 -13.84 13.42 -30.30
C TYR A 117 -14.75 13.98 -31.40
N GLN A 118 -14.20 14.45 -32.52
CA GLN A 118 -14.93 15.14 -33.57
C GLN A 118 -15.79 16.31 -33.07
N VAL A 119 -15.30 17.01 -32.06
CA VAL A 119 -15.94 18.22 -31.52
C VAL A 119 -15.63 19.39 -32.44
N PRO A 120 -16.64 20.02 -33.12
CA PRO A 120 -16.40 21.06 -34.12
C PRO A 120 -15.73 22.30 -33.56
N ASP A 121 -16.20 22.76 -32.39
CA ASP A 121 -15.65 23.90 -31.65
C ASP A 121 -15.43 23.49 -30.19
N ARG A 122 -14.17 23.15 -29.87
CA ARG A 122 -13.81 22.70 -28.51
C ARG A 122 -13.86 23.79 -27.45
N GLU A 123 -13.71 25.07 -27.85
CA GLU A 123 -13.82 26.21 -26.94
C GLU A 123 -15.27 26.46 -26.53
N GLN A 124 -16.15 26.53 -27.51
CA GLN A 124 -17.58 26.69 -27.27
C GLN A 124 -18.11 25.49 -26.45
N ALA A 125 -17.78 24.25 -26.84
CA ALA A 125 -18.18 23.06 -26.14
C ALA A 125 -17.72 23.03 -24.68
N CYS A 126 -16.50 23.49 -24.40
CA CYS A 126 -15.99 23.62 -23.03
C CYS A 126 -16.86 24.55 -22.19
N GLN A 127 -17.19 25.72 -22.75
CA GLN A 127 -18.04 26.71 -22.07
C GLN A 127 -19.46 26.19 -21.84
N GLU A 128 -20.07 25.55 -22.84
CA GLU A 128 -21.41 24.98 -22.73
C GLU A 128 -21.48 23.87 -21.67
N ILE A 129 -20.51 23.00 -21.65
CA ILE A 129 -20.42 21.89 -20.65
C ILE A 129 -20.27 22.49 -19.24
N LEU A 130 -19.39 23.48 -19.05
CA LEU A 130 -19.19 24.13 -17.76
C LEU A 130 -20.42 24.90 -17.30
N ASN A 131 -21.13 25.60 -18.20
CA ASN A 131 -22.39 26.26 -17.89
C ASN A 131 -23.47 25.29 -17.40
N GLN A 132 -23.47 24.05 -17.89
CA GLN A 132 -24.40 22.98 -17.50
C GLN A 132 -23.93 22.12 -16.31
N LYS A 133 -22.82 22.47 -15.65
CA LYS A 133 -22.19 21.72 -14.57
C LYS A 133 -23.19 21.19 -13.52
N HIS A 134 -24.08 22.02 -13.02
CA HIS A 134 -25.07 21.63 -12.01
C HIS A 134 -26.12 20.65 -12.53
N HIS A 135 -26.47 20.76 -13.80
CA HIS A 135 -27.38 19.80 -14.44
C HIS A 135 -26.70 18.45 -14.63
N LEU A 136 -25.47 18.44 -15.09
CA LEU A 136 -24.65 17.22 -15.24
C LEU A 136 -24.44 16.50 -13.90
N PHE A 137 -24.24 17.24 -12.80
CA PHE A 137 -24.18 16.64 -11.47
C PHE A 137 -25.48 15.94 -11.08
N LYS A 138 -26.64 16.51 -11.40
CA LYS A 138 -27.93 15.86 -11.13
C LYS A 138 -28.05 14.54 -11.89
N ILE A 139 -27.68 14.53 -13.19
CA ILE A 139 -27.71 13.33 -14.01
C ILE A 139 -26.78 12.25 -13.43
N ALA A 140 -25.52 12.58 -13.14
CA ALA A 140 -24.55 11.66 -12.56
C ALA A 140 -25.06 11.09 -11.23
N ASN A 141 -25.57 11.93 -10.35
CA ASN A 141 -26.08 11.53 -9.04
C ASN A 141 -27.36 10.70 -9.14
N GLN A 142 -28.23 10.96 -10.13
CA GLN A 142 -29.42 10.13 -10.39
C GLN A 142 -29.05 8.75 -10.94
N ALA A 143 -27.96 8.60 -11.66
CA ALA A 143 -27.46 7.31 -12.14
C ALA A 143 -26.99 6.40 -10.99
N TYR A 144 -26.54 6.97 -9.86
CA TYR A 144 -26.11 6.21 -8.71
C TYR A 144 -26.61 6.79 -7.37
N PRO A 145 -27.93 6.71 -7.09
CA PRO A 145 -28.54 7.42 -5.96
C PRO A 145 -28.11 6.90 -4.59
N SER A 146 -27.61 5.66 -4.51
CA SER A 146 -27.19 5.07 -3.24
C SER A 146 -25.97 5.75 -2.62
N ILE A 147 -25.06 6.33 -3.43
CA ILE A 147 -23.93 7.08 -2.91
C ILE A 147 -24.35 8.44 -2.38
N VAL A 148 -25.31 9.07 -3.04
CA VAL A 148 -25.85 10.37 -2.60
C VAL A 148 -26.54 10.23 -1.24
N LYS A 149 -27.31 9.16 -1.03
CA LYS A 149 -27.92 8.84 0.27
C LYS A 149 -26.90 8.67 1.39
N ARG A 150 -25.67 8.27 1.06
CA ARG A 150 -24.55 8.11 2.00
C ARG A 150 -23.73 9.38 2.17
N GLY A 151 -24.11 10.50 1.56
CA GLY A 151 -23.43 11.79 1.63
C GLY A 151 -22.34 12.01 0.58
N GLY A 152 -22.12 11.06 -0.31
CA GLY A 152 -21.18 11.16 -1.44
C GLY A 152 -21.79 11.73 -2.70
N GLY A 153 -21.24 11.39 -3.88
CA GLY A 153 -21.71 11.80 -5.20
C GLY A 153 -20.78 12.80 -5.91
N ALA A 154 -21.23 13.31 -7.06
CA ALA A 154 -20.48 14.27 -7.89
C ALA A 154 -20.19 15.57 -7.13
N ARG A 155 -18.95 16.04 -7.18
CA ARG A 155 -18.48 17.23 -6.46
C ARG A 155 -17.88 18.27 -7.39
N GLU A 156 -17.14 17.86 -8.41
CA GLU A 156 -16.44 18.76 -9.31
C GLU A 156 -16.50 18.23 -10.74
N LEU A 157 -16.42 19.16 -11.70
CA LEU A 157 -16.33 18.88 -13.12
C LEU A 157 -15.31 19.82 -13.75
N ARG A 158 -14.39 19.26 -14.50
CA ARG A 158 -13.34 19.96 -15.23
C ARG A 158 -13.36 19.52 -16.68
N VAL A 159 -13.05 20.41 -17.59
CA VAL A 159 -12.99 20.12 -19.03
C VAL A 159 -11.63 20.53 -19.56
N GLU A 160 -10.96 19.64 -20.28
CA GLU A 160 -9.64 19.91 -20.86
C GLU A 160 -9.59 19.55 -22.34
N LYS A 161 -8.88 20.37 -23.09
CA LYS A 161 -8.55 20.13 -24.51
C LYS A 161 -7.22 19.35 -24.53
N VAL A 162 -7.28 18.09 -24.96
CA VAL A 162 -6.12 17.23 -25.09
C VAL A 162 -5.80 17.12 -26.58
N SER A 163 -4.61 17.57 -26.96
CA SER A 163 -4.13 17.55 -28.35
C SER A 163 -3.03 16.53 -28.54
N GLY A 164 -3.05 15.80 -29.67
CA GLY A 164 -2.11 14.77 -30.02
C GLY A 164 -2.26 14.39 -31.49
N GLN A 165 -2.12 13.13 -31.85
CA GLN A 165 -2.44 12.63 -33.18
C GLN A 165 -3.93 12.78 -33.49
N THR A 166 -4.76 12.72 -32.49
CA THR A 166 -6.19 13.02 -32.52
C THR A 166 -6.48 13.99 -31.36
N ASP A 167 -7.30 14.98 -31.67
CA ASP A 167 -7.73 15.96 -30.68
C ASP A 167 -8.95 15.47 -29.91
N PHE A 168 -8.89 15.58 -28.61
CA PHE A 168 -9.99 15.23 -27.70
C PHE A 168 -10.44 16.44 -26.87
N LEU A 169 -11.71 16.45 -26.50
CA LEU A 169 -12.23 17.21 -25.37
C LEU A 169 -12.54 16.23 -24.27
N VAL A 170 -11.85 16.35 -23.13
CA VAL A 170 -11.99 15.40 -22.02
C VAL A 170 -12.73 16.06 -20.87
N VAL A 171 -13.82 15.46 -20.44
CA VAL A 171 -14.61 15.87 -19.29
C VAL A 171 -14.24 15.01 -18.10
N TYR A 172 -13.70 15.62 -17.05
CA TYR A 172 -13.35 14.96 -15.80
C TYR A 172 -14.46 15.18 -14.78
N LEU A 173 -15.00 14.10 -14.23
CA LEU A 173 -15.95 14.11 -13.12
C LEU A 173 -15.24 13.66 -11.83
N HIS A 174 -15.30 14.48 -10.79
CA HIS A 174 -14.75 14.16 -9.48
C HIS A 174 -15.91 13.75 -8.57
N VAL A 175 -15.78 12.55 -7.97
CA VAL A 175 -16.85 11.92 -7.19
C VAL A 175 -16.35 11.54 -5.80
N ASP A 176 -17.09 11.95 -4.78
CA ASP A 176 -16.91 11.49 -3.41
C ASP A 176 -17.53 10.08 -3.29
N THR A 177 -16.69 9.09 -3.15
CA THR A 177 -17.07 7.67 -3.09
C THR A 177 -17.25 7.14 -1.67
N GLN A 178 -17.08 8.00 -0.67
CA GLN A 178 -17.16 7.64 0.75
C GLN A 178 -16.23 6.46 1.11
N GLU A 179 -16.73 5.37 1.67
CA GLU A 179 -15.93 4.20 2.08
C GLU A 179 -15.57 3.25 0.94
N ALA A 180 -16.05 3.50 -0.29
CA ALA A 180 -15.75 2.68 -1.46
C ALA A 180 -14.61 3.27 -2.30
N MET A 181 -13.95 2.43 -3.10
CA MET A 181 -13.03 2.89 -4.17
C MET A 181 -13.83 3.53 -5.30
N GLY A 182 -14.94 2.94 -5.70
CA GLY A 182 -15.95 3.57 -6.56
C GLY A 182 -15.87 3.30 -8.05
N ALA A 183 -15.10 2.34 -8.53
CA ALA A 183 -14.89 2.09 -9.97
C ALA A 183 -16.20 1.91 -10.76
N ASN A 184 -17.03 0.94 -10.37
CA ASN A 184 -18.30 0.67 -11.04
C ASN A 184 -19.28 1.85 -10.92
N MET A 185 -19.26 2.53 -9.77
CA MET A 185 -20.08 3.73 -9.53
C MET A 185 -19.73 4.84 -10.51
N LEU A 186 -18.44 5.18 -10.61
CA LEU A 186 -17.96 6.19 -11.54
C LEU A 186 -18.32 5.85 -12.99
N ASN A 187 -18.04 4.62 -13.42
CA ASN A 187 -18.34 4.20 -14.77
C ASN A 187 -19.85 4.33 -15.09
N THR A 188 -20.73 3.96 -14.15
CA THR A 188 -22.18 4.16 -14.30
C THR A 188 -22.55 5.63 -14.42
N MET A 189 -21.96 6.51 -13.59
CA MET A 189 -22.21 7.96 -13.67
C MET A 189 -21.71 8.56 -14.99
N LEU A 190 -20.54 8.14 -15.47
CA LEU A 190 -19.93 8.63 -16.71
C LEU A 190 -20.75 8.18 -17.94
N GLU A 191 -21.20 6.92 -17.97
CA GLU A 191 -22.07 6.43 -19.03
C GLU A 191 -23.38 7.22 -19.12
N ALA A 192 -23.97 7.59 -17.98
CA ALA A 192 -25.17 8.44 -17.97
C ALA A 192 -24.92 9.86 -18.49
N LEU A 193 -23.71 10.40 -18.38
CA LEU A 193 -23.33 11.70 -18.89
C LEU A 193 -23.11 11.74 -20.40
N LYS A 194 -22.69 10.63 -21.02
CA LYS A 194 -22.28 10.59 -22.43
C LYS A 194 -23.29 11.22 -23.40
N PRO A 195 -24.59 10.87 -23.40
CA PRO A 195 -25.56 11.44 -24.34
C PRO A 195 -25.71 12.96 -24.19
N HIS A 196 -25.62 13.46 -22.94
CA HIS A 196 -25.71 14.88 -22.65
C HIS A 196 -24.47 15.64 -23.11
N LEU A 197 -23.28 15.05 -22.91
CA LEU A 197 -22.02 15.65 -23.35
C LEU A 197 -21.90 15.64 -24.88
N GLU A 198 -22.38 14.63 -25.58
CA GLU A 198 -22.48 14.61 -27.04
C GLU A 198 -23.37 15.74 -27.57
N SER A 199 -24.55 15.94 -26.96
CA SER A 199 -25.47 17.02 -27.33
C SER A 199 -24.86 18.40 -27.10
N LEU A 200 -24.15 18.62 -25.98
CA LEU A 200 -23.53 19.90 -25.65
C LEU A 200 -22.30 20.22 -26.51
N SER A 201 -21.51 19.17 -26.84
CA SER A 201 -20.26 19.33 -27.60
C SER A 201 -20.43 19.23 -29.11
N GLN A 202 -21.57 18.71 -29.58
CA GLN A 202 -21.79 18.31 -30.98
C GLN A 202 -20.74 17.32 -31.50
N GLY A 203 -20.05 16.64 -30.59
CA GLY A 203 -19.06 15.59 -30.86
C GLY A 203 -19.60 14.21 -30.52
N GLN A 204 -18.73 13.24 -30.51
CA GLN A 204 -19.04 11.86 -30.16
C GLN A 204 -18.24 11.43 -28.91
N SER A 205 -18.84 10.63 -28.04
CA SER A 205 -18.15 10.05 -26.90
C SER A 205 -17.45 8.74 -27.29
N LEU A 206 -16.15 8.67 -27.03
CA LEU A 206 -15.36 7.46 -27.26
C LEU A 206 -15.55 6.47 -26.10
N MET A 207 -15.36 6.95 -24.87
CA MET A 207 -15.46 6.14 -23.65
C MET A 207 -15.78 6.99 -22.43
N GLY A 208 -16.35 6.36 -21.40
CA GLY A 208 -16.49 6.91 -20.05
C GLY A 208 -15.90 5.93 -19.05
N ILE A 209 -14.79 6.28 -18.37
CA ILE A 209 -14.05 5.39 -17.47
C ILE A 209 -13.35 6.13 -16.34
N LEU A 210 -13.22 5.47 -15.19
CA LEU A 210 -12.40 5.99 -14.08
C LEU A 210 -10.93 6.14 -14.48
N SER A 211 -10.22 7.04 -13.78
CA SER A 211 -8.76 7.13 -13.83
C SER A 211 -8.15 6.60 -12.53
N ASN A 212 -7.15 5.73 -12.65
CA ASN A 212 -6.33 5.32 -11.50
C ASN A 212 -5.33 6.40 -11.06
N TYR A 213 -5.12 7.44 -11.87
CA TYR A 213 -4.33 8.61 -11.47
C TYR A 213 -5.15 9.53 -10.59
N ALA A 214 -5.41 9.08 -9.36
CA ALA A 214 -6.33 9.70 -8.41
C ALA A 214 -5.68 10.86 -7.65
N THR A 215 -5.30 11.92 -8.34
CA THR A 215 -4.64 13.11 -7.76
C THR A 215 -5.48 13.86 -6.72
N GLU A 216 -6.79 13.60 -6.68
CA GLU A 216 -7.71 14.17 -5.69
C GLU A 216 -7.99 13.22 -4.51
N SER A 217 -7.15 12.18 -4.38
CA SER A 217 -7.18 11.24 -3.25
C SER A 217 -5.79 11.12 -2.61
N LEU A 218 -5.09 12.25 -2.48
CA LEU A 218 -3.74 12.30 -1.91
C LEU A 218 -3.77 12.10 -0.39
N VAL A 219 -2.79 11.34 0.07
CA VAL A 219 -2.50 11.14 1.49
C VAL A 219 -1.04 11.42 1.75
N THR A 220 -0.77 12.21 2.79
CA THR A 220 0.60 12.47 3.27
C THR A 220 0.80 11.76 4.60
N SER A 221 1.94 11.10 4.76
CA SER A 221 2.45 10.61 6.04
C SER A 221 3.85 11.14 6.27
N SER A 222 4.14 11.51 7.51
CA SER A 222 5.45 11.96 7.96
C SER A 222 5.84 11.30 9.29
N CYS A 223 7.14 11.25 9.55
CA CYS A 223 7.68 10.84 10.85
C CYS A 223 8.93 11.64 11.18
N ARG A 224 9.22 11.73 12.49
CA ARG A 224 10.45 12.29 13.03
C ARG A 224 11.20 11.20 13.78
N ILE A 225 12.51 11.17 13.66
CA ILE A 225 13.35 10.18 14.33
C ILE A 225 14.52 10.91 14.96
N ALA A 226 14.53 10.98 16.28
CA ALA A 226 15.65 11.57 17.01
C ALA A 226 16.92 10.74 16.77
N PHE A 227 18.06 11.42 16.59
CA PHE A 227 19.33 10.78 16.19
C PHE A 227 19.76 9.67 17.15
N HIS A 228 19.54 9.83 18.46
CA HIS A 228 19.90 8.81 19.45
C HIS A 228 19.12 7.48 19.31
N TYR A 229 18.04 7.44 18.51
CA TYR A 229 17.35 6.19 18.15
C TYR A 229 17.92 5.54 16.88
N LEU A 230 18.75 6.26 16.12
CA LEU A 230 19.45 5.70 14.95
C LEU A 230 20.69 4.90 15.38
N SER A 231 21.51 5.46 16.29
CA SER A 231 22.65 4.80 16.94
C SER A 231 22.83 5.35 18.37
N PRO A 232 23.33 4.54 19.33
CA PRO A 232 23.76 5.02 20.65
C PRO A 232 24.95 5.98 20.59
N ASN A 233 25.81 5.86 19.56
CA ASN A 233 26.92 6.78 19.30
C ASN A 233 26.40 8.00 18.54
N LYS A 234 26.63 9.19 19.07
CA LYS A 234 26.11 10.46 18.54
C LYS A 234 26.66 10.78 17.15
N ASP A 235 27.94 10.55 16.91
CA ASP A 235 28.58 10.83 15.62
C ASP A 235 28.11 9.85 14.55
N GLU A 236 28.04 8.56 14.89
CA GLU A 236 27.46 7.54 14.00
C GLU A 236 26.00 7.84 13.68
N ALA A 237 25.21 8.27 14.66
CA ALA A 237 23.80 8.61 14.44
C ALA A 237 23.64 9.76 13.45
N ARG A 238 24.45 10.81 13.58
CA ARG A 238 24.46 11.97 12.68
C ARG A 238 24.94 11.58 11.28
N GLU A 239 26.01 10.78 11.19
CA GLU A 239 26.51 10.28 9.91
C GLU A 239 25.47 9.43 9.19
N LEU A 240 24.80 8.52 9.92
CA LEU A 240 23.76 7.67 9.38
C LEU A 240 22.55 8.49 8.89
N ALA A 241 22.12 9.50 9.64
CA ALA A 241 21.05 10.40 9.24
C ALA A 241 21.41 11.16 7.94
N ASN A 242 22.63 11.70 7.83
CA ASN A 242 23.13 12.34 6.62
C ASN A 242 23.14 11.39 5.42
N LYS A 243 23.60 10.15 5.60
CA LYS A 243 23.62 9.14 4.52
C LYS A 243 22.21 8.76 4.05
N ILE A 244 21.22 8.69 4.95
CA ILE A 244 19.81 8.46 4.59
C ILE A 244 19.29 9.60 3.70
N VAL A 245 19.59 10.85 4.07
CA VAL A 245 19.19 12.02 3.27
C VAL A 245 19.86 11.99 1.89
N LEU A 246 21.16 11.70 1.81
CA LEU A 246 21.86 11.58 0.51
C LEU A 246 21.27 10.46 -0.36
N ALA A 247 20.92 9.31 0.24
CA ALA A 247 20.29 8.22 -0.48
C ALA A 247 18.87 8.58 -0.96
N SER A 248 18.14 9.41 -0.20
CA SER A 248 16.86 9.98 -0.63
C SER A 248 17.05 10.95 -1.81
N HIS A 249 18.00 11.87 -1.72
CA HIS A 249 18.33 12.79 -2.82
C HIS A 249 18.74 12.05 -4.09
N PHE A 250 19.48 10.95 -3.97
CA PHE A 250 19.84 10.12 -5.10
C PHE A 250 18.60 9.53 -5.79
N ALA A 251 17.59 9.07 -5.02
CA ALA A 251 16.33 8.60 -5.58
C ALA A 251 15.48 9.72 -6.21
N GLN A 252 15.69 10.99 -5.85
CA GLN A 252 15.06 12.13 -6.51
C GLN A 252 15.74 12.49 -7.84
N ALA A 253 17.02 12.17 -8.01
CA ALA A 253 17.82 12.60 -9.16
C ALA A 253 17.93 11.53 -10.25
N ASP A 254 17.91 10.23 -9.88
CA ASP A 254 18.16 9.12 -10.79
C ASP A 254 16.96 8.18 -10.90
N PRO A 255 16.35 8.03 -12.11
CA PRO A 255 15.19 7.16 -12.33
C PRO A 255 15.45 5.69 -12.01
N TYR A 256 16.66 5.17 -12.26
CA TYR A 256 17.01 3.78 -11.92
C TYR A 256 16.97 3.54 -10.41
N ARG A 257 17.55 4.49 -9.66
CA ARG A 257 17.47 4.44 -8.20
C ARG A 257 16.03 4.63 -7.71
N ALA A 258 15.28 5.55 -8.30
CA ALA A 258 13.89 5.81 -7.97
C ALA A 258 13.02 4.57 -8.14
N ALA A 259 13.18 3.80 -9.21
CA ALA A 259 12.43 2.56 -9.44
C ALA A 259 12.62 1.55 -8.30
N THR A 260 13.86 1.31 -7.87
CA THR A 260 14.16 0.40 -6.75
C THR A 260 13.72 0.98 -5.41
N HIS A 261 13.83 2.30 -5.23
CA HIS A 261 13.36 3.00 -4.03
C HIS A 261 11.84 2.87 -3.86
N ASN A 262 11.08 3.10 -4.92
CA ASN A 262 9.63 3.00 -4.92
C ASN A 262 9.16 1.54 -4.77
N LYS A 263 9.82 0.57 -5.43
CA LYS A 263 9.54 -0.87 -5.18
C LYS A 263 9.68 -1.21 -3.70
N GLY A 264 10.71 -0.70 -3.03
CA GLY A 264 10.89 -0.88 -1.59
C GLY A 264 9.75 -0.30 -0.75
N ILE A 265 9.18 0.85 -1.15
CA ILE A 265 7.98 1.44 -0.53
C ILE A 265 6.78 0.50 -0.72
N PHE A 266 6.59 0.01 -1.95
CA PHE A 266 5.47 -0.87 -2.30
C PHE A 266 5.52 -2.23 -1.64
N ASN A 267 6.68 -2.73 -1.22
CA ASN A 267 6.74 -3.92 -0.37
C ASN A 267 5.84 -3.80 0.88
N GLY A 268 5.74 -2.62 1.47
CA GLY A 268 4.88 -2.37 2.62
C GLY A 268 3.44 -2.04 2.25
N ILE A 269 3.26 -1.23 1.21
CA ILE A 269 1.93 -0.80 0.73
C ILE A 269 1.15 -2.00 0.23
N ASP A 270 1.71 -2.78 -0.69
CA ASP A 270 1.02 -3.93 -1.32
C ASP A 270 0.71 -5.03 -0.31
N ALA A 271 1.63 -5.29 0.63
CA ALA A 271 1.39 -6.27 1.68
C ALA A 271 0.13 -5.95 2.49
N LEU A 272 -0.14 -4.67 2.75
CA LEU A 272 -1.33 -4.22 3.47
C LEU A 272 -2.57 -4.11 2.56
N LEU A 273 -2.40 -3.68 1.31
CA LEU A 273 -3.49 -3.63 0.32
C LEU A 273 -4.05 -5.03 0.06
N ILE A 274 -3.20 -6.03 -0.16
CA ILE A 274 -3.59 -7.43 -0.35
C ILE A 274 -4.30 -7.95 0.91
N ALA A 275 -3.72 -7.69 2.09
CA ALA A 275 -4.31 -8.11 3.36
C ALA A 275 -5.71 -7.53 3.60
N THR A 276 -5.99 -6.33 3.12
CA THR A 276 -7.28 -5.63 3.28
C THR A 276 -8.21 -5.76 2.08
N GLY A 277 -7.85 -6.57 1.07
CA GLY A 277 -8.67 -6.84 -0.11
C GLY A 277 -8.81 -5.64 -1.06
N ASN A 278 -7.87 -4.73 -1.06
CA ASN A 278 -7.83 -3.57 -1.93
C ASN A 278 -7.12 -3.86 -3.26
N ASP A 279 -7.40 -3.09 -4.29
CA ASP A 279 -6.79 -3.21 -5.61
C ASP A 279 -5.38 -2.60 -5.62
N TRP A 280 -4.38 -3.42 -5.31
CA TRP A 280 -2.99 -3.02 -5.27
C TRP A 280 -2.47 -2.54 -6.64
N ARG A 281 -2.98 -3.10 -7.76
CA ARG A 281 -2.56 -2.69 -9.12
C ARG A 281 -3.02 -1.28 -9.46
N ALA A 282 -4.25 -0.91 -9.06
CA ALA A 282 -4.75 0.44 -9.22
C ALA A 282 -3.93 1.47 -8.42
N ILE A 283 -3.54 1.10 -7.19
CA ILE A 283 -2.70 1.96 -6.33
C ILE A 283 -1.30 2.10 -6.90
N GLU A 284 -0.64 1.02 -7.32
CA GLU A 284 0.66 1.09 -7.98
C GLU A 284 0.61 1.98 -9.24
N ALA A 285 -0.35 1.74 -10.13
CA ALA A 285 -0.50 2.54 -11.36
C ALA A 285 -0.62 4.05 -11.05
N GLY A 286 -1.48 4.41 -10.11
CA GLY A 286 -1.67 5.80 -9.69
C GLY A 286 -0.42 6.42 -9.07
N ALA A 287 0.27 5.68 -8.20
CA ALA A 287 1.45 6.16 -7.52
C ALA A 287 2.67 6.28 -8.45
N HIS A 288 2.88 5.34 -9.38
CA HIS A 288 3.94 5.44 -10.37
C HIS A 288 3.70 6.60 -11.35
N ALA A 289 2.45 6.83 -11.75
CA ALA A 289 2.09 8.03 -12.51
C ALA A 289 2.38 9.31 -11.69
N TYR A 290 2.06 9.30 -10.40
CA TYR A 290 2.34 10.44 -9.49
C TYR A 290 3.85 10.64 -9.28
N ALA A 291 4.66 9.59 -9.25
CA ALA A 291 6.11 9.69 -9.20
C ALA A 291 6.71 10.41 -10.42
N SER A 292 5.98 10.45 -11.55
CA SER A 292 6.38 11.11 -12.80
C SER A 292 5.67 12.44 -13.07
N ARG A 293 4.93 13.00 -12.08
CA ARG A 293 4.10 14.21 -12.27
C ARG A 293 4.84 15.42 -12.77
N ASP A 294 6.14 15.52 -12.49
CA ASP A 294 7.02 16.63 -12.90
C ASP A 294 7.83 16.32 -14.18
N GLY A 295 7.45 15.26 -14.92
CA GLY A 295 8.11 14.85 -16.15
C GLY A 295 9.35 13.97 -15.95
N LEU A 296 9.81 13.74 -14.70
CA LEU A 296 10.87 12.82 -14.34
C LEU A 296 10.38 11.85 -13.26
N TYR A 297 10.62 10.55 -13.46
CA TYR A 297 10.30 9.53 -12.46
C TYR A 297 11.21 9.66 -11.23
N ARG A 298 10.62 9.91 -10.07
CA ARG A 298 11.32 10.20 -8.81
C ARG A 298 10.92 9.27 -7.68
N GLY A 299 11.71 9.26 -6.60
CA GLY A 299 11.31 8.64 -5.33
C GLY A 299 10.04 9.29 -4.76
N LEU A 300 9.13 8.46 -4.25
CA LEU A 300 7.86 8.90 -3.65
C LEU A 300 8.02 9.47 -2.23
N SER A 301 9.14 9.18 -1.56
CA SER A 301 9.47 9.71 -0.23
C SER A 301 10.61 10.70 -0.29
N LEU A 302 10.63 11.62 0.67
CA LEU A 302 11.72 12.57 0.90
C LEU A 302 12.17 12.50 2.36
N TRP A 303 13.50 12.43 2.55
CA TRP A 303 14.14 12.50 3.87
C TRP A 303 14.97 13.77 3.97
N THR A 304 14.82 14.47 5.10
CA THR A 304 15.52 15.72 5.42
C THR A 304 16.00 15.71 6.86
N LEU A 305 16.80 16.72 7.25
CA LEU A 305 17.31 16.87 8.61
C LEU A 305 16.77 18.15 9.25
N ASP A 306 16.40 18.05 10.53
CA ASP A 306 16.32 19.17 11.45
C ASP A 306 17.56 19.14 12.33
N SER A 307 18.58 19.93 11.94
CA SER A 307 19.89 19.93 12.63
C SER A 307 19.81 20.53 14.03
N GLU A 308 18.87 21.46 14.29
CA GLU A 308 18.71 22.10 15.59
C GLU A 308 18.12 21.12 16.61
N LYS A 309 17.15 20.30 16.17
CA LYS A 309 16.50 19.29 17.01
C LYS A 309 17.20 17.95 16.99
N GLU A 310 18.24 17.78 16.18
CA GLU A 310 18.92 16.50 15.95
C GLU A 310 17.91 15.39 15.54
N GLU A 311 17.05 15.68 14.55
CA GLU A 311 16.02 14.79 14.03
C GLU A 311 16.17 14.52 12.54
N LEU A 312 15.96 13.28 12.14
CA LEU A 312 15.71 12.86 10.76
C LEU A 312 14.20 12.91 10.50
N ILE A 313 13.80 13.60 9.43
CA ILE A 313 12.39 13.77 9.05
C ILE A 313 12.14 13.03 7.75
N GLY A 314 11.15 12.14 7.76
CA GLY A 314 10.65 11.46 6.56
C GLY A 314 9.25 11.92 6.20
N GLU A 315 9.00 12.11 4.91
CA GLU A 315 7.68 12.46 4.38
C GLU A 315 7.41 11.72 3.08
N MET A 316 6.15 11.35 2.87
CA MET A 316 5.69 10.72 1.64
C MET A 316 4.25 11.14 1.35
N THR A 317 4.00 11.54 0.10
CA THR A 317 2.65 11.86 -0.41
C THR A 317 2.39 11.07 -1.68
N LEU A 318 1.25 10.35 -1.72
CA LEU A 318 0.82 9.61 -2.90
C LEU A 318 -0.71 9.43 -2.96
N PRO A 319 -1.27 9.14 -4.15
CA PRO A 319 -2.68 8.76 -4.27
C PRO A 319 -2.98 7.46 -3.54
N MET A 320 -4.05 7.45 -2.73
CA MET A 320 -4.45 6.27 -1.95
C MET A 320 -5.99 6.09 -1.95
N PRO A 321 -6.61 5.89 -3.12
CA PRO A 321 -8.06 5.70 -3.25
C PRO A 321 -8.48 4.27 -2.89
N ILE A 322 -8.32 3.88 -1.64
CA ILE A 322 -8.65 2.54 -1.13
C ILE A 322 -10.11 2.45 -0.66
N ALA A 323 -10.56 1.25 -0.34
CA ALA A 323 -11.88 0.97 0.19
C ALA A 323 -11.83 0.21 1.52
N THR A 324 -12.86 0.40 2.34
CA THR A 324 -13.16 -0.44 3.51
C THR A 324 -14.51 -1.15 3.35
N LYS A 325 -15.28 -0.79 2.32
CA LYS A 325 -16.58 -1.39 2.01
C LYS A 325 -16.77 -1.53 0.51
N GLY A 326 -17.46 -2.59 0.11
CA GLY A 326 -17.80 -2.88 -1.27
C GLY A 326 -16.81 -3.82 -1.98
N GLY A 327 -17.08 -4.15 -3.24
CA GLY A 327 -16.30 -5.16 -3.97
C GLY A 327 -16.35 -6.53 -3.30
N SER A 328 -15.22 -7.21 -3.26
CA SER A 328 -15.05 -8.53 -2.62
C SER A 328 -14.63 -8.44 -1.13
N ILE A 329 -14.54 -7.24 -0.56
CA ILE A 329 -14.25 -7.05 0.87
C ILE A 329 -15.37 -7.71 1.69
N GLY A 330 -15.01 -8.66 2.54
CA GLY A 330 -15.97 -9.45 3.34
C GLY A 330 -16.17 -10.89 2.84
N LEU A 331 -15.74 -11.23 1.63
CA LEU A 331 -15.86 -12.60 1.11
C LEU A 331 -14.64 -13.48 1.46
N ASN A 332 -13.47 -12.89 1.63
CA ASN A 332 -12.27 -13.61 2.06
C ASN A 332 -12.13 -13.53 3.59
N PRO A 333 -12.14 -14.66 4.33
CA PRO A 333 -12.03 -14.67 5.80
C PRO A 333 -10.78 -13.93 6.32
N ARG A 334 -9.66 -13.97 5.57
CA ARG A 334 -8.43 -13.26 5.96
C ARG A 334 -8.53 -11.74 5.78
N VAL A 335 -9.31 -11.27 4.82
CA VAL A 335 -9.60 -9.85 4.66
C VAL A 335 -10.48 -9.35 5.82
N VAL A 336 -11.51 -10.10 6.20
CA VAL A 336 -12.35 -9.78 7.36
C VAL A 336 -11.52 -9.71 8.64
N LEU A 337 -10.65 -10.72 8.86
CA LEU A 337 -9.71 -10.74 9.98
C LEU A 337 -8.78 -9.52 9.98
N SER A 338 -8.29 -9.11 8.82
CA SER A 338 -7.41 -7.95 8.66
C SER A 338 -8.07 -6.65 9.10
N HIS A 339 -9.31 -6.43 8.69
CA HIS A 339 -10.06 -5.24 9.09
C HIS A 339 -10.32 -5.22 10.61
N GLU A 340 -10.59 -6.37 11.24
CA GLU A 340 -10.77 -6.44 12.69
C GLU A 340 -9.47 -6.21 13.45
N LEU A 341 -8.33 -6.79 13.00
CA LEU A 341 -7.00 -6.51 13.57
C LEU A 341 -6.65 -5.02 13.55
N LEU A 342 -7.10 -4.30 12.52
CA LEU A 342 -6.94 -2.86 12.38
C LEU A 342 -7.93 -2.04 13.21
N GLY A 343 -8.89 -2.68 13.88
CA GLY A 343 -9.96 -2.01 14.64
C GLY A 343 -11.06 -1.42 13.77
N GLN A 344 -11.37 -2.03 12.63
CA GLN A 344 -12.42 -1.60 11.68
C GLN A 344 -12.27 -0.13 11.23
N PRO A 345 -11.11 0.29 10.69
CA PRO A 345 -10.85 1.68 10.34
C PRO A 345 -11.79 2.16 9.24
N PHE A 346 -12.08 3.45 9.22
CA PHE A 346 -12.67 4.11 8.05
C PHE A 346 -11.63 4.20 6.91
N ALA A 347 -12.09 4.40 5.69
CA ALA A 347 -11.21 4.44 4.52
C ALA A 347 -10.10 5.52 4.63
N LYS A 348 -10.39 6.65 5.26
CA LYS A 348 -9.39 7.70 5.52
C LYS A 348 -8.28 7.21 6.47
N ASP A 349 -8.66 6.53 7.55
CA ASP A 349 -7.72 6.02 8.53
C ASP A 349 -6.87 4.89 7.94
N LEU A 350 -7.49 3.97 7.22
CA LEU A 350 -6.78 2.90 6.52
C LEU A 350 -5.78 3.45 5.50
N ALA A 351 -6.15 4.48 4.73
CA ALA A 351 -5.25 5.14 3.78
C ALA A 351 -4.03 5.76 4.47
N GLN A 352 -4.23 6.41 5.62
CA GLN A 352 -3.15 6.98 6.44
C GLN A 352 -2.21 5.88 6.97
N ILE A 353 -2.77 4.75 7.44
CA ILE A 353 -1.97 3.61 7.90
C ILE A 353 -1.14 3.05 6.74
N ILE A 354 -1.73 2.84 5.56
CA ILE A 354 -1.05 2.27 4.39
C ILE A 354 0.14 3.16 3.98
N VAL A 355 -0.05 4.47 3.87
CA VAL A 355 1.02 5.40 3.50
C VAL A 355 2.12 5.43 4.57
N SER A 356 1.76 5.37 5.84
CA SER A 356 2.72 5.28 6.95
C SER A 356 3.54 3.99 6.89
N MET A 357 2.93 2.86 6.51
CA MET A 357 3.64 1.60 6.33
C MET A 357 4.61 1.63 5.15
N GLY A 358 4.25 2.31 4.06
CA GLY A 358 5.17 2.58 2.94
C GLY A 358 6.40 3.39 3.38
N LEU A 359 6.19 4.43 4.18
CA LEU A 359 7.28 5.26 4.73
C LEU A 359 8.15 4.47 5.72
N ALA A 360 7.55 3.61 6.57
CA ALA A 360 8.28 2.70 7.45
C ALA A 360 9.19 1.75 6.66
N GLN A 361 8.64 1.14 5.61
CA GLN A 361 9.36 0.21 4.76
C GLN A 361 10.54 0.89 4.06
N ASN A 362 10.34 2.11 3.58
CA ASN A 362 11.36 2.93 2.97
C ASN A 362 12.49 3.28 3.94
N PHE A 363 12.15 3.73 5.17
CA PHE A 363 13.15 4.00 6.20
C PHE A 363 14.03 2.78 6.51
N ALA A 364 13.40 1.61 6.69
CA ALA A 364 14.15 0.39 6.95
C ALA A 364 15.14 0.04 5.84
N ALA A 365 14.68 0.17 4.58
CA ALA A 365 15.51 -0.08 3.40
C ALA A 365 16.68 0.91 3.31
N LEU A 366 16.42 2.20 3.44
CA LEU A 366 17.48 3.23 3.39
C LEU A 366 18.50 3.03 4.50
N LYS A 367 18.04 2.84 5.76
CA LYS A 367 18.92 2.59 6.90
C LYS A 367 19.82 1.37 6.69
N ALA A 368 19.27 0.30 6.12
CA ALA A 368 20.05 -0.91 5.83
C ALA A 368 21.06 -0.70 4.69
N LEU A 369 20.68 0.03 3.64
CA LEU A 369 21.54 0.32 2.48
C LEU A 369 22.79 1.15 2.83
N VAL A 370 22.61 2.17 3.68
CA VAL A 370 23.67 3.12 3.99
C VAL A 370 24.41 2.79 5.29
N GLY A 371 23.92 1.83 6.07
CA GLY A 371 24.56 1.33 7.29
C GLY A 371 25.49 0.14 7.05
N VAL A 372 25.34 -0.92 7.85
CA VAL A 372 26.18 -2.15 7.76
C VAL A 372 25.88 -3.02 6.52
N GLY A 373 24.97 -2.59 5.65
CA GLY A 373 24.62 -3.27 4.39
C GLY A 373 23.47 -4.28 4.52
N ILE A 374 22.66 -4.37 3.46
CA ILE A 374 21.50 -5.26 3.35
C ILE A 374 21.89 -6.74 3.39
N GLN A 375 23.11 -7.09 2.96
CA GLN A 375 23.52 -8.47 2.76
C GLN A 375 23.46 -9.32 4.03
N GLN A 376 23.84 -8.82 5.19
CA GLN A 376 23.86 -9.62 6.42
C GLN A 376 22.45 -10.02 6.93
N GLY A 377 21.45 -9.16 6.77
CA GLY A 377 20.07 -9.45 7.15
C GLY A 377 19.38 -10.44 6.21
N HIS A 378 19.56 -10.24 4.91
CA HIS A 378 19.00 -11.10 3.87
C HIS A 378 19.62 -12.49 3.85
N MET A 379 20.92 -12.63 4.16
CA MET A 379 21.64 -13.90 4.16
C MET A 379 21.00 -14.94 5.10
N LYS A 380 20.58 -14.54 6.31
CA LYS A 380 19.92 -15.49 7.25
C LYS A 380 18.56 -15.99 6.76
N LEU A 381 17.78 -15.14 6.08
CA LEU A 381 16.45 -15.49 5.59
C LEU A 381 16.53 -16.30 4.30
N GLN A 382 17.46 -15.92 3.41
CA GLN A 382 17.80 -16.73 2.23
C GLN A 382 18.30 -18.14 2.63
N ALA A 383 19.12 -18.23 3.67
CA ALA A 383 19.58 -19.52 4.21
C ALA A 383 18.40 -20.41 4.68
N LYS A 384 17.36 -19.83 5.30
CA LYS A 384 16.16 -20.60 5.68
C LYS A 384 15.40 -21.12 4.47
N SER A 385 15.19 -20.29 3.46
CA SER A 385 14.53 -20.70 2.21
C SER A 385 15.33 -21.80 1.51
N LEU A 386 16.65 -21.66 1.43
CA LEU A 386 17.53 -22.69 0.87
C LEU A 386 17.49 -24.01 1.68
N ALA A 387 17.40 -23.94 3.00
CA ALA A 387 17.27 -25.11 3.84
C ALA A 387 15.98 -25.88 3.53
N LEU A 388 14.85 -25.19 3.41
CA LEU A 388 13.57 -25.79 3.06
C LEU A 388 13.58 -26.37 1.64
N LEU A 389 14.14 -25.65 0.67
CA LEU A 389 14.31 -26.11 -0.72
C LEU A 389 15.24 -27.33 -0.82
N ALA A 390 16.22 -27.45 0.07
CA ALA A 390 17.07 -28.62 0.17
C ALA A 390 16.36 -29.84 0.77
N GLY A 391 15.14 -29.70 1.29
CA GLY A 391 14.35 -30.77 1.91
C GLY A 391 14.66 -30.98 3.39
N ALA A 392 15.12 -29.94 4.10
CA ALA A 392 15.32 -29.99 5.55
C ALA A 392 13.99 -30.08 6.29
N LYS A 393 13.89 -30.94 7.30
CA LYS A 393 12.78 -30.96 8.26
C LYS A 393 12.90 -29.75 9.19
N GLU A 394 11.79 -29.34 9.80
CA GLU A 394 11.73 -28.16 10.67
C GLU A 394 12.83 -28.14 11.74
N ALA A 395 13.10 -29.28 12.38
CA ALA A 395 14.15 -29.45 13.40
C ALA A 395 15.60 -29.31 12.83
N GLU A 396 15.80 -29.52 11.53
CA GLU A 396 17.11 -29.48 10.88
C GLU A 396 17.46 -28.08 10.38
N VAL A 397 16.43 -27.24 10.12
CA VAL A 397 16.58 -25.88 9.54
C VAL A 397 17.56 -25.00 10.32
N PRO A 398 17.52 -24.92 11.68
CA PRO A 398 18.46 -24.07 12.42
C PRO A 398 19.92 -24.43 12.18
N LYS A 399 20.26 -25.73 12.29
CA LYS A 399 21.63 -26.22 12.10
C LYS A 399 22.13 -26.05 10.67
N LEU A 400 21.24 -26.26 9.68
CA LEU A 400 21.57 -26.05 8.27
C LEU A 400 21.83 -24.59 7.95
N VAL A 401 21.03 -23.68 8.51
CA VAL A 401 21.22 -22.22 8.40
C VAL A 401 22.55 -21.79 9.02
N GLU A 402 22.90 -22.29 10.20
CA GLU A 402 24.20 -22.04 10.83
C GLU A 402 25.36 -22.48 9.94
N GLY A 403 25.25 -23.67 9.35
CA GLY A 403 26.26 -24.21 8.42
C GLY A 403 26.42 -23.33 7.16
N LEU A 404 25.32 -22.87 6.54
CA LEU A 404 25.37 -21.98 5.38
C LEU A 404 26.01 -20.62 5.72
N ILE A 405 25.73 -20.08 6.92
CA ILE A 405 26.30 -18.82 7.40
C ILE A 405 27.82 -18.96 7.65
N ALA A 406 28.21 -20.05 8.30
CA ALA A 406 29.63 -20.33 8.60
C ALA A 406 30.48 -20.46 7.35
N GLU A 407 29.94 -21.11 6.31
CA GLU A 407 30.65 -21.29 5.04
C GLU A 407 30.51 -20.11 4.08
N LYS A 408 29.71 -19.09 4.41
CA LYS A 408 29.47 -17.89 3.58
C LYS A 408 29.04 -18.22 2.14
N THR A 409 28.43 -19.37 1.92
CA THR A 409 28.03 -19.86 0.59
C THR A 409 26.52 -20.18 0.61
N PHE A 410 25.74 -19.41 -0.12
CA PHE A 410 24.29 -19.46 -0.13
C PHE A 410 23.77 -19.95 -1.48
N ASN A 411 23.82 -21.28 -1.70
CA ASN A 411 23.21 -21.94 -2.85
C ASN A 411 22.61 -23.29 -2.47
N LEU A 412 21.75 -23.82 -3.34
CA LEU A 412 21.01 -25.06 -3.08
C LEU A 412 21.92 -26.30 -2.98
N GLU A 413 22.99 -26.37 -3.77
CA GLU A 413 23.93 -27.48 -3.75
C GLU A 413 24.64 -27.58 -2.40
N LYS A 414 25.09 -26.42 -1.88
CA LYS A 414 25.73 -26.36 -0.57
C LYS A 414 24.75 -26.72 0.55
N ALA A 415 23.51 -26.22 0.47
CA ALA A 415 22.45 -26.57 1.43
C ALA A 415 22.22 -28.09 1.44
N LYS A 416 22.12 -28.76 0.28
CA LYS A 416 21.99 -30.20 0.18
C LYS A 416 23.21 -30.95 0.73
N SER A 417 24.42 -30.46 0.47
CA SER A 417 25.66 -31.03 0.98
C SER A 417 25.72 -31.02 2.53
N ILE A 418 25.40 -29.83 3.13
CA ILE A 418 25.36 -29.68 4.58
C ILE A 418 24.25 -30.58 5.18
N LEU A 419 23.07 -30.60 4.55
CA LEU A 419 21.96 -31.45 5.01
C LEU A 419 22.33 -32.94 5.00
N LYS A 420 23.04 -33.39 3.97
CA LYS A 420 23.55 -34.77 3.90
C LYS A 420 24.53 -35.07 5.03
N ALA A 421 25.43 -34.14 5.35
CA ALA A 421 26.37 -34.28 6.47
C ALA A 421 25.69 -34.24 7.84
N LEU A 422 24.57 -33.52 8.00
CA LEU A 422 23.79 -33.51 9.24
C LEU A 422 23.00 -34.80 9.49
N ARG A 423 22.74 -35.58 8.44
CA ARG A 423 21.99 -36.83 8.48
C ARG A 423 22.89 -38.10 8.50
N SER A 424 24.19 -37.94 8.20
CA SER A 424 25.21 -38.98 8.33
C SER A 424 25.78 -39.05 9.77
#